data_32387ba4818fea8a2131e5cfa47e3f0f
#
_entry.id   32387ba4818fea8a2131e5cfa47e3f0f
#
_cell.length_a   1.000
_cell.length_b   1.000
_cell.length_c   1.000
_cell.angle_alpha   90.00
_cell.angle_beta   90.00
_cell.angle_gamma   90.00
#
_symmetry.space_group_name_H-M   'P 1'
#
loop_
_entity.id
_entity.type
_entity.pdbx_description
1 polymer ?
#
loop_
_entity_poly.entity_id
_entity_poly.type
_entity_poly.pdbx_seq_one_letter_code
_entity_poly.pdbx_strand_id
1 'polypeptide(L)'
;MSRKQKHPEHAAESQRLMNALLDEVVALWRGQESPELKSIAEEIGLSPAKLRKLLITAGERDHTTYFSSPIADMVLKLGREGKSVKEIMDQTGLSYTSVQGYLPHKKIIYNLDTMSAECERIRRFRARRFALDTFHAHIGLPDQSLYLWKAVVAFQGYPFTTSGRGSKTGIKFTYEVSTEGKAGGRHYAGESVEGYGNELWITTLPDNVRKEKSISRSTVDLALKNALVQDGFVSGPKKLNTPGAHSYLYAMFIRFGVIKNEAE
;
A
#
# COMPACT_ATOMS: atom_id res chain seq x y z
N MET A 1 -12.11 27.99 16.46
CA MET A 1 -12.80 27.98 15.17
C MET A 1 -13.03 26.54 14.74
N SER A 2 -14.29 26.08 14.69
CA SER A 2 -14.64 24.73 14.25
C SER A 2 -14.42 24.61 12.76
N ARG A 3 -13.55 23.69 12.31
CA ARG A 3 -13.40 23.37 10.88
C ARG A 3 -14.74 22.84 10.38
N LYS A 4 -15.41 23.56 9.51
CA LYS A 4 -16.61 23.07 8.82
C LYS A 4 -16.27 21.77 8.10
N GLN A 5 -17.03 20.73 8.36
CA GLN A 5 -16.97 19.48 7.61
C GLN A 5 -17.35 19.79 6.16
N LYS A 6 -16.39 19.65 5.23
CA LYS A 6 -16.57 20.03 3.82
C LYS A 6 -17.47 19.05 3.04
N HIS A 7 -17.55 17.78 3.48
CA HIS A 7 -18.27 16.70 2.78
C HIS A 7 -18.89 15.73 3.79
N PRO A 8 -20.14 15.92 4.18
CA PRO A 8 -20.81 15.06 5.16
C PRO A 8 -21.00 13.62 4.69
N GLU A 9 -21.19 13.38 3.39
CA GLU A 9 -21.29 12.05 2.78
C GLU A 9 -20.02 11.21 2.99
N HIS A 10 -18.85 11.81 2.83
CA HIS A 10 -17.58 11.12 3.07
C HIS A 10 -17.32 10.82 4.55
N ALA A 11 -17.84 11.65 5.43
CA ALA A 11 -17.77 11.38 6.87
C ALA A 11 -18.64 10.16 7.26
N ALA A 12 -19.81 10.03 6.65
CA ALA A 12 -20.70 8.88 6.87
C ALA A 12 -20.08 7.59 6.31
N GLU A 13 -19.50 7.63 5.11
CA GLU A 13 -18.82 6.48 4.51
C GLU A 13 -17.59 6.05 5.31
N SER A 14 -16.76 6.99 5.74
CA SER A 14 -15.61 6.71 6.60
C SER A 14 -16.02 6.08 7.93
N GLN A 15 -17.12 6.52 8.53
CA GLN A 15 -17.67 5.92 9.74
C GLN A 15 -18.18 4.50 9.49
N ARG A 16 -18.84 4.26 8.36
CA ARG A 16 -19.31 2.94 7.95
C ARG A 16 -18.15 1.95 7.80
N LEU A 17 -17.10 2.35 7.08
CA LEU A 17 -15.90 1.54 6.88
C LEU A 17 -15.18 1.23 8.21
N MET A 18 -15.16 2.19 9.13
CA MET A 18 -14.56 1.96 10.43
C MET A 18 -15.41 1.02 11.30
N ASN A 19 -16.72 1.15 11.27
CA ASN A 19 -17.60 0.23 12.00
C ASN A 19 -17.43 -1.19 11.44
N ALA A 20 -17.37 -1.37 10.11
CA ALA A 20 -17.11 -2.66 9.49
C ALA A 20 -15.77 -3.25 9.94
N LEU A 21 -14.71 -2.44 9.98
CA LEU A 21 -13.40 -2.89 10.50
C LEU A 21 -13.45 -3.26 11.99
N LEU A 22 -14.19 -2.50 12.80
CA LEU A 22 -14.36 -2.84 14.21
C LEU A 22 -15.10 -4.16 14.38
N ASP A 23 -16.18 -4.38 13.61
CA ASP A 23 -16.96 -5.61 13.63
C ASP A 23 -16.10 -6.82 13.23
N GLU A 24 -15.30 -6.69 12.19
CA GLU A 24 -14.35 -7.72 11.73
C GLU A 24 -13.31 -8.05 12.82
N VAL A 25 -12.68 -7.02 13.39
CA VAL A 25 -11.70 -7.18 14.48
C VAL A 25 -12.32 -7.86 15.69
N VAL A 26 -13.54 -7.48 16.08
CA VAL A 26 -14.25 -8.09 17.20
C VAL A 26 -14.61 -9.55 16.92
N ALA A 27 -15.07 -9.84 15.69
CA ALA A 27 -15.41 -11.21 15.29
C ALA A 27 -14.18 -12.14 15.35
N LEU A 28 -13.04 -11.71 14.80
CA LEU A 28 -11.79 -12.45 14.85
C LEU A 28 -11.29 -12.64 16.30
N TRP A 29 -11.43 -11.60 17.13
CA TRP A 29 -11.03 -11.65 18.53
C TRP A 29 -11.86 -12.65 19.34
N ARG A 30 -13.18 -12.62 19.19
CA ARG A 30 -14.11 -13.50 19.89
C ARG A 30 -14.13 -14.93 19.35
N GLY A 31 -13.77 -15.12 18.07
CA GLY A 31 -13.76 -16.41 17.41
C GLY A 31 -12.63 -17.35 17.84
N GLN A 32 -11.65 -16.86 18.61
CA GLN A 32 -10.52 -17.65 19.08
C GLN A 32 -10.63 -17.92 20.58
N GLU A 33 -10.40 -19.16 21.01
CA GLU A 33 -10.38 -19.53 22.43
C GLU A 33 -9.27 -18.81 23.22
N SER A 34 -8.15 -18.55 22.54
CA SER A 34 -6.98 -17.87 23.11
C SER A 34 -6.44 -16.87 22.11
N PRO A 35 -7.09 -15.70 21.96
CA PRO A 35 -6.75 -14.75 20.91
C PRO A 35 -5.38 -14.11 21.15
N GLU A 36 -4.50 -14.25 20.17
CA GLU A 36 -3.19 -13.64 20.17
C GLU A 36 -3.18 -12.38 19.29
N LEU A 37 -2.82 -11.25 19.89
CA LEU A 37 -2.85 -9.93 19.23
C LEU A 37 -1.96 -9.87 17.99
N LYS A 38 -0.81 -10.54 18.02
CA LYS A 38 0.13 -10.54 16.90
C LYS A 38 -0.42 -11.31 15.71
N SER A 39 -0.96 -12.51 15.96
CA SER A 39 -1.53 -13.37 14.93
C SER A 39 -2.69 -12.69 14.21
N ILE A 40 -3.65 -12.15 14.98
CA ILE A 40 -4.81 -11.43 14.39
C ILE A 40 -4.36 -10.17 13.64
N ALA A 41 -3.36 -9.45 14.15
CA ALA A 41 -2.85 -8.26 13.48
C ALA A 41 -2.20 -8.59 12.13
N GLU A 42 -1.48 -9.70 12.04
CA GLU A 42 -0.91 -10.21 10.79
C GLU A 42 -2.00 -10.62 9.80
N GLU A 43 -3.03 -11.34 10.26
CA GLU A 43 -4.17 -11.79 9.44
C GLU A 43 -4.91 -10.64 8.75
N ILE A 44 -5.16 -9.55 9.48
CA ILE A 44 -5.88 -8.37 8.94
C ILE A 44 -4.95 -7.26 8.42
N GLY A 45 -3.65 -7.50 8.35
CA GLY A 45 -2.68 -6.53 7.83
C GLY A 45 -2.51 -5.26 8.66
N LEU A 46 -2.73 -5.34 9.98
CA LEU A 46 -2.59 -4.22 10.90
C LEU A 46 -1.35 -4.39 11.80
N SER A 47 -0.86 -3.28 12.36
CA SER A 47 0.11 -3.39 13.46
C SER A 47 -0.59 -3.82 14.75
N PRO A 48 0.08 -4.59 15.64
CA PRO A 48 -0.49 -4.98 16.94
C PRO A 48 -0.95 -3.80 17.79
N ALA A 49 -0.25 -2.66 17.72
CA ALA A 49 -0.62 -1.44 18.43
C ALA A 49 -1.94 -0.84 17.90
N LYS A 50 -2.17 -0.88 16.58
CA LYS A 50 -3.41 -0.40 15.97
C LYS A 50 -4.57 -1.35 16.29
N LEU A 51 -4.35 -2.67 16.17
CA LEU A 51 -5.35 -3.66 16.56
C LEU A 51 -5.79 -3.50 18.02
N ARG A 52 -4.83 -3.37 18.94
CA ARG A 52 -5.12 -3.11 20.35
C ARG A 52 -6.03 -1.90 20.55
N LYS A 53 -5.70 -0.79 19.86
CA LYS A 53 -6.50 0.44 19.97
C LYS A 53 -7.92 0.27 19.42
N LEU A 54 -8.11 -0.52 18.38
CA LEU A 54 -9.42 -0.87 17.86
C LEU A 54 -10.21 -1.72 18.85
N LEU A 55 -9.60 -2.72 19.47
CA LEU A 55 -10.23 -3.54 20.51
C LEU A 55 -10.62 -2.74 21.75
N ILE A 56 -9.80 -1.78 22.19
CA ILE A 56 -10.16 -0.83 23.26
C ILE A 56 -11.34 0.05 22.83
N THR A 57 -11.36 0.50 21.58
CA THR A 57 -12.45 1.32 21.04
C THR A 57 -13.75 0.54 20.96
N ALA A 58 -13.70 -0.74 20.61
CA ALA A 58 -14.84 -1.65 20.58
C ALA A 58 -15.33 -2.09 21.97
N GLY A 59 -14.57 -1.78 23.04
CA GLY A 59 -14.90 -2.22 24.40
C GLY A 59 -14.52 -3.67 24.71
N GLU A 60 -13.81 -4.34 23.80
CA GLU A 60 -13.37 -5.73 23.99
C GLU A 60 -12.20 -5.87 24.97
N ARG A 61 -11.51 -4.76 25.22
CA ARG A 61 -10.35 -4.70 26.09
C ARG A 61 -10.43 -3.54 27.05
N ASP A 62 -10.91 -3.81 28.21
CA ASP A 62 -10.92 -2.87 29.32
C ASP A 62 -9.63 -2.88 30.12
N HIS A 63 -9.20 -4.06 30.45
CA HIS A 63 -8.00 -4.36 31.22
C HIS A 63 -7.61 -5.76 30.78
N THR A 64 -6.46 -5.89 30.27
CA THR A 64 -6.12 -7.19 29.74
C THR A 64 -4.82 -7.63 30.30
N THR A 65 -4.79 -8.88 30.62
CA THR A 65 -3.59 -9.62 30.97
C THR A 65 -2.44 -9.42 30.01
N TYR A 66 -2.72 -8.98 28.77
CA TYR A 66 -1.71 -8.80 27.73
C TYR A 66 -1.02 -7.44 27.73
N PHE A 67 -1.71 -6.39 28.23
CA PHE A 67 -1.19 -5.02 28.33
C PHE A 67 -1.64 -4.33 29.62
N SER A 68 -2.10 -5.09 30.59
CA SER A 68 -2.38 -4.55 31.90
C SER A 68 -1.09 -4.17 32.58
N SER A 69 -0.64 -2.97 32.24
CA SER A 69 0.17 -2.26 33.20
C SER A 69 -0.77 -1.45 34.07
N PRO A 70 -0.50 -1.28 35.36
CA PRO A 70 -1.25 -0.37 36.23
C PRO A 70 -1.43 1.02 35.62
N ILE A 71 -0.51 1.42 34.77
CA ILE A 71 -0.50 2.68 34.02
C ILE A 71 -1.59 2.71 32.95
N ALA A 72 -1.79 1.61 32.19
CA ALA A 72 -2.84 1.54 31.16
C ALA A 72 -4.24 1.61 31.80
N ASP A 73 -4.43 0.90 32.91
CA ASP A 73 -5.69 0.90 33.66
C ASP A 73 -5.97 2.29 34.25
N MET A 74 -4.95 2.98 34.76
CA MET A 74 -5.06 4.34 35.24
C MET A 74 -5.47 5.31 34.13
N VAL A 75 -4.85 5.24 32.96
CA VAL A 75 -5.18 6.10 31.81
C VAL A 75 -6.61 5.85 31.33
N LEU A 76 -7.03 4.58 31.24
CA LEU A 76 -8.39 4.22 30.84
C LEU A 76 -9.42 4.71 31.88
N LYS A 77 -9.14 4.55 33.16
CA LYS A 77 -9.99 5.05 34.26
C LYS A 77 -10.17 6.57 34.16
N LEU A 78 -9.07 7.31 34.08
CA LEU A 78 -9.10 8.77 33.93
C LEU A 78 -9.84 9.23 32.66
N GLY A 79 -9.65 8.48 31.56
CA GLY A 79 -10.39 8.75 30.31
C GLY A 79 -11.90 8.55 30.45
N ARG A 80 -12.36 7.52 31.19
CA ARG A 80 -13.79 7.28 31.52
C ARG A 80 -14.36 8.35 32.44
N GLU A 81 -13.55 8.88 33.33
CA GLU A 81 -13.92 10.02 34.20
C GLU A 81 -14.03 11.35 33.43
N GLY A 82 -13.78 11.33 32.12
CA GLY A 82 -13.88 12.50 31.24
C GLY A 82 -12.68 13.43 31.28
N LYS A 83 -11.57 13.03 31.90
CA LYS A 83 -10.34 13.84 31.93
C LYS A 83 -9.80 14.07 30.52
N SER A 84 -9.31 15.27 30.28
CA SER A 84 -8.61 15.61 29.03
C SER A 84 -7.25 14.90 28.96
N VAL A 85 -6.73 14.72 27.74
CA VAL A 85 -5.39 14.12 27.53
C VAL A 85 -4.32 14.87 28.32
N LYS A 86 -4.43 16.20 28.40
CA LYS A 86 -3.48 17.03 29.16
C LYS A 86 -3.52 16.72 30.64
N GLU A 87 -4.70 16.65 31.23
CA GLU A 87 -4.87 16.29 32.65
C GLU A 87 -4.35 14.89 32.96
N ILE A 88 -4.56 13.93 32.02
CA ILE A 88 -4.02 12.58 32.17
C ILE A 88 -2.50 12.59 32.11
N MET A 89 -1.90 13.36 31.20
CA MET A 89 -0.44 13.53 31.12
C MET A 89 0.11 14.11 32.43
N ASP A 90 -0.52 15.15 32.95
CA ASP A 90 -0.11 15.83 34.18
C ASP A 90 -0.17 14.88 35.40
N GLN A 91 -1.16 13.99 35.45
CA GLN A 91 -1.36 13.04 36.55
C GLN A 91 -0.47 11.78 36.43
N THR A 92 -0.18 11.34 35.22
CA THR A 92 0.54 10.08 34.99
C THR A 92 2.02 10.25 34.64
N GLY A 93 2.45 11.46 34.30
CA GLY A 93 3.80 11.73 33.78
C GLY A 93 4.07 11.16 32.39
N LEU A 94 3.05 10.64 31.70
CA LEU A 94 3.19 10.03 30.39
C LEU A 94 3.24 11.06 29.27
N SER A 95 3.91 10.70 28.18
CA SER A 95 3.88 11.49 26.94
C SER A 95 2.47 11.48 26.30
N TYR A 96 2.18 12.50 25.50
CA TYR A 96 0.93 12.57 24.71
C TYR A 96 0.69 11.29 23.88
N THR A 97 1.72 10.80 23.22
CA THR A 97 1.63 9.59 22.38
C THR A 97 1.29 8.35 23.21
N SER A 98 1.86 8.22 24.41
CA SER A 98 1.57 7.09 25.30
C SER A 98 0.12 7.14 25.79
N VAL A 99 -0.34 8.30 26.26
CA VAL A 99 -1.73 8.47 26.69
C VAL A 99 -2.71 8.15 25.56
N GLN A 100 -2.47 8.71 24.39
CA GLN A 100 -3.30 8.43 23.20
C GLN A 100 -3.28 6.96 22.78
N GLY A 101 -2.19 6.24 23.02
CA GLY A 101 -2.08 4.81 22.73
C GLY A 101 -3.01 3.94 23.60
N TYR A 102 -3.30 4.37 24.82
CA TYR A 102 -4.18 3.65 25.77
C TYR A 102 -5.65 4.07 25.70
N LEU A 103 -5.95 5.25 25.18
CA LEU A 103 -7.33 5.72 25.06
C LEU A 103 -8.00 5.18 23.81
N PRO A 104 -9.33 4.97 23.84
CA PRO A 104 -10.11 4.65 22.65
C PRO A 104 -10.07 5.78 21.63
N HIS A 105 -10.37 5.49 20.38
CA HIS A 105 -10.54 6.52 19.36
C HIS A 105 -11.78 7.37 19.68
N LYS A 106 -11.59 8.64 19.99
CA LYS A 106 -12.71 9.57 20.25
C LYS A 106 -13.50 9.96 19.01
N LYS A 107 -12.83 9.99 17.87
CA LYS A 107 -13.42 10.37 16.59
C LYS A 107 -12.63 9.71 15.48
N ILE A 108 -13.26 8.79 14.78
CA ILE A 108 -12.68 8.14 13.64
C ILE A 108 -13.28 8.81 12.41
N ILE A 109 -12.69 9.90 12.00
CA ILE A 109 -12.96 10.52 10.70
C ILE A 109 -11.73 10.30 9.86
N TYR A 110 -11.79 9.33 8.98
CA TYR A 110 -10.86 9.28 7.85
C TYR A 110 -11.36 10.31 6.84
N ASN A 111 -10.74 11.48 6.81
CA ASN A 111 -10.88 12.40 5.71
C ASN A 111 -10.10 11.83 4.52
N LEU A 112 -10.73 10.94 3.77
CA LEU A 112 -10.15 10.42 2.54
C LEU A 112 -9.88 11.56 1.54
N ASP A 113 -10.75 12.58 1.54
CA ASP A 113 -10.64 13.72 0.62
C ASP A 113 -9.74 14.87 1.11
N THR A 114 -9.29 14.83 2.34
CA THR A 114 -8.43 15.89 2.90
C THR A 114 -7.04 15.40 3.25
N MET A 115 -6.66 14.24 2.70
CA MET A 115 -5.28 13.79 2.82
C MET A 115 -4.40 14.85 2.18
N SER A 116 -3.44 15.40 2.93
CA SER A 116 -2.50 16.36 2.36
C SER A 116 -1.71 15.69 1.23
N ALA A 117 -1.30 16.48 0.23
CA ALA A 117 -0.48 15.98 -0.86
C ALA A 117 0.78 15.23 -0.35
N GLU A 118 1.33 15.68 0.78
CA GLU A 118 2.45 15.03 1.43
C GLU A 118 2.08 13.67 2.03
N CYS A 119 0.95 13.56 2.71
CA CYS A 119 0.47 12.27 3.23
C CYS A 119 0.19 11.28 2.10
N GLU A 120 -0.39 11.74 0.98
CA GLU A 120 -0.62 10.91 -0.19
C GLU A 120 0.72 10.46 -0.82
N ARG A 121 1.70 11.35 -0.92
CA ARG A 121 3.04 11.04 -1.41
C ARG A 121 3.71 9.96 -0.55
N ILE A 122 3.65 10.10 0.79
CA ILE A 122 4.21 9.13 1.74
C ILE A 122 3.48 7.79 1.63
N ARG A 123 2.15 7.80 1.51
CA ARG A 123 1.34 6.59 1.34
C ARG A 123 1.75 5.83 0.08
N ARG A 124 1.83 6.52 -1.06
CA ARG A 124 2.27 5.93 -2.33
C ARG A 124 3.71 5.41 -2.26
N PHE A 125 4.60 6.14 -1.62
CA PHE A 125 5.98 5.69 -1.42
C PHE A 125 6.03 4.38 -0.62
N ARG A 126 5.31 4.30 0.50
CA ARG A 126 5.26 3.09 1.35
C ARG A 126 4.63 1.91 0.60
N ALA A 127 3.53 2.14 -0.11
CA ALA A 127 2.88 1.10 -0.90
C ALA A 127 3.82 0.54 -1.99
N ARG A 128 4.54 1.41 -2.70
CA ARG A 128 5.52 1.00 -3.72
C ARG A 128 6.67 0.20 -3.12
N ARG A 129 7.21 0.66 -2.00
CA ARG A 129 8.29 -0.05 -1.31
C ARG A 129 7.83 -1.44 -0.86
N PHE A 130 6.69 -1.53 -0.18
CA PHE A 130 6.13 -2.81 0.25
C PHE A 130 5.90 -3.77 -0.92
N ALA A 131 5.34 -3.27 -2.04
CA ALA A 131 5.12 -4.08 -3.23
C ALA A 131 6.43 -4.61 -3.84
N LEU A 132 7.50 -3.81 -3.85
CA LEU A 132 8.82 -4.25 -4.32
C LEU A 132 9.46 -5.26 -3.36
N ASP A 133 9.46 -4.98 -2.06
CA ASP A 133 10.02 -5.89 -1.05
C ASP A 133 9.34 -7.27 -1.13
N THR A 134 8.00 -7.28 -1.28
CA THR A 134 7.23 -8.51 -1.45
C THR A 134 7.56 -9.20 -2.79
N PHE A 135 7.64 -8.46 -3.89
CA PHE A 135 8.01 -9.03 -5.19
C PHE A 135 9.40 -9.65 -5.15
N HIS A 136 10.40 -8.98 -4.56
CA HIS A 136 11.76 -9.52 -4.44
C HIS A 136 11.80 -10.82 -3.64
N ALA A 137 10.99 -10.95 -2.59
CA ALA A 137 10.89 -12.18 -1.82
C ALA A 137 10.28 -13.36 -2.62
N HIS A 138 9.59 -13.07 -3.73
CA HIS A 138 8.93 -14.07 -4.57
C HIS A 138 9.63 -14.33 -5.91
N ILE A 139 10.77 -13.70 -6.18
CA ILE A 139 11.57 -13.98 -7.37
C ILE A 139 12.04 -15.44 -7.35
N GLY A 140 11.77 -16.16 -8.44
CA GLY A 140 12.06 -17.60 -8.56
C GLY A 140 10.97 -18.52 -8.00
N LEU A 141 9.93 -17.99 -7.35
CA LEU A 141 8.78 -18.77 -6.88
C LEU A 141 7.66 -18.83 -7.95
N PRO A 142 6.75 -19.82 -7.87
CA PRO A 142 5.66 -19.97 -8.87
C PRO A 142 4.75 -18.77 -9.02
N ASP A 143 4.57 -17.99 -7.97
CA ASP A 143 3.70 -16.82 -7.88
C ASP A 143 4.41 -15.48 -8.17
N GLN A 144 5.67 -15.50 -8.58
CA GLN A 144 6.46 -14.29 -8.90
C GLN A 144 5.75 -13.34 -9.86
N SER A 145 5.00 -13.86 -10.85
CA SER A 145 4.25 -13.05 -11.81
C SER A 145 3.13 -12.25 -11.15
N LEU A 146 2.44 -12.83 -10.17
CA LEU A 146 1.42 -12.14 -9.38
C LEU A 146 2.03 -10.96 -8.63
N TYR A 147 3.13 -11.19 -7.93
CA TYR A 147 3.78 -10.13 -7.13
C TYR A 147 4.46 -9.07 -8.00
N LEU A 148 5.02 -9.44 -9.15
CA LEU A 148 5.44 -8.47 -10.15
C LEU A 148 4.28 -7.58 -10.59
N TRP A 149 3.11 -8.18 -10.88
CA TRP A 149 1.94 -7.39 -11.30
C TRP A 149 1.42 -6.49 -10.19
N LYS A 150 1.42 -6.93 -8.94
CA LYS A 150 1.14 -6.09 -7.77
C LYS A 150 2.11 -4.89 -7.67
N ALA A 151 3.40 -5.11 -7.95
CA ALA A 151 4.37 -4.01 -8.01
C ALA A 151 4.07 -3.06 -9.18
N VAL A 152 3.73 -3.58 -10.36
CA VAL A 152 3.29 -2.75 -11.50
C VAL A 152 2.07 -1.90 -11.12
N VAL A 153 1.06 -2.48 -10.49
CA VAL A 153 -0.12 -1.75 -9.99
C VAL A 153 0.27 -0.64 -9.00
N ALA A 154 1.15 -0.91 -8.05
CA ALA A 154 1.58 0.08 -7.05
C ALA A 154 2.34 1.27 -7.64
N PHE A 155 2.98 1.08 -8.79
CA PHE A 155 3.76 2.11 -9.47
C PHE A 155 2.98 2.91 -10.52
N GLN A 156 1.67 2.75 -10.64
CA GLN A 156 0.85 3.61 -11.51
C GLN A 156 1.11 5.09 -11.24
N GLY A 157 1.17 5.89 -12.30
CA GLY A 157 1.44 7.32 -12.22
C GLY A 157 2.85 7.70 -11.77
N TYR A 158 3.76 6.72 -11.55
CA TYR A 158 5.16 7.02 -11.25
C TYR A 158 5.87 7.50 -12.52
N PRO A 159 6.64 8.62 -12.46
CA PRO A 159 7.37 9.12 -13.62
C PRO A 159 8.64 8.26 -13.87
N PHE A 160 8.66 7.57 -14.98
CA PHE A 160 9.83 6.84 -15.48
C PHE A 160 10.50 7.61 -16.60
N THR A 161 11.76 7.27 -16.86
CA THR A 161 12.50 7.80 -18.02
C THR A 161 13.15 6.64 -18.75
N THR A 162 12.87 6.49 -20.05
CA THR A 162 13.52 5.46 -20.87
C THR A 162 15.01 5.76 -21.02
N SER A 163 15.83 4.73 -21.23
CA SER A 163 17.22 4.94 -21.59
C SER A 163 17.32 5.73 -22.90
N GLY A 164 18.12 6.78 -22.91
CA GLY A 164 18.46 7.52 -24.13
C GLY A 164 19.27 6.64 -25.09
N ARG A 165 19.34 7.04 -26.35
CA ARG A 165 20.20 6.39 -27.36
C ARG A 165 21.19 7.40 -27.91
N GLY A 166 22.48 7.16 -27.69
CA GLY A 166 23.53 8.10 -28.07
C GLY A 166 23.35 9.43 -27.34
N SER A 167 23.36 10.56 -28.05
CA SER A 167 23.16 11.89 -27.51
C SER A 167 21.69 12.25 -27.19
N LYS A 168 20.72 11.35 -27.46
CA LYS A 168 19.29 11.60 -27.22
C LYS A 168 18.94 11.34 -25.77
N THR A 169 18.30 12.31 -25.13
CA THR A 169 17.72 12.15 -23.80
C THR A 169 16.60 11.12 -23.81
N GLY A 170 16.42 10.39 -22.71
CA GLY A 170 15.32 9.45 -22.54
C GLY A 170 13.96 10.13 -22.56
N ILE A 171 12.92 9.39 -22.89
CA ILE A 171 11.54 9.87 -22.92
C ILE A 171 10.94 9.64 -21.53
N LYS A 172 10.40 10.68 -20.94
CA LYS A 172 9.63 10.58 -19.70
C LYS A 172 8.25 9.99 -19.99
N PHE A 173 7.78 9.11 -19.13
CA PHE A 173 6.47 8.48 -19.26
C PHE A 173 5.91 8.08 -17.90
N THR A 174 4.60 7.96 -17.85
CA THR A 174 3.85 7.30 -16.79
C THR A 174 3.02 6.17 -17.38
N TYR A 175 2.34 5.40 -16.56
CA TYR A 175 1.34 4.45 -17.05
C TYR A 175 0.20 4.29 -16.06
N GLU A 176 -0.92 3.78 -16.58
CA GLU A 176 -2.06 3.34 -15.80
C GLU A 176 -2.35 1.88 -16.11
N VAL A 177 -2.78 1.11 -15.12
CA VAL A 177 -3.22 -0.27 -15.31
C VAL A 177 -4.73 -0.26 -15.59
N SER A 178 -5.17 -1.03 -16.60
CA SER A 178 -6.59 -1.17 -16.91
C SER A 178 -7.39 -1.64 -15.67
N THR A 179 -8.64 -1.22 -15.57
CA THR A 179 -9.55 -1.74 -14.55
C THR A 179 -10.15 -3.07 -15.01
N GLU A 180 -10.48 -3.93 -14.07
CA GLU A 180 -11.18 -5.19 -14.33
C GLU A 180 -12.50 -4.93 -15.08
N GLY A 181 -12.82 -5.77 -16.07
CA GLY A 181 -14.09 -5.68 -16.81
C GLY A 181 -14.13 -4.68 -17.97
N LYS A 182 -13.07 -3.93 -18.28
CA LYS A 182 -13.03 -3.16 -19.54
C LYS A 182 -13.01 -4.12 -20.74
N ALA A 183 -14.00 -3.97 -21.61
CA ALA A 183 -14.11 -4.73 -22.86
C ALA A 183 -12.82 -4.58 -23.69
N GLY A 184 -12.21 -5.70 -24.06
CA GLY A 184 -10.96 -5.74 -24.86
C GLY A 184 -9.71 -6.15 -24.09
N GLY A 185 -9.80 -6.34 -22.77
CA GLY A 185 -8.69 -6.84 -21.97
C GLY A 185 -8.22 -8.22 -22.44
N ARG A 186 -6.91 -8.37 -22.72
CA ARG A 186 -6.35 -9.66 -23.12
C ARG A 186 -6.50 -10.68 -22.01
N HIS A 187 -6.96 -11.86 -22.35
CA HIS A 187 -7.06 -12.97 -21.41
C HIS A 187 -5.67 -13.28 -20.84
N TYR A 188 -5.60 -13.42 -19.52
CA TYR A 188 -4.42 -13.86 -18.81
C TYR A 188 -4.76 -15.12 -18.02
N ALA A 189 -3.95 -16.17 -18.19
CA ALA A 189 -4.24 -17.48 -17.60
C ALA A 189 -3.79 -17.59 -16.13
N GLY A 190 -3.05 -16.60 -15.61
CA GLY A 190 -2.58 -16.58 -14.23
C GLY A 190 -3.57 -15.90 -13.27
N GLU A 191 -3.19 -15.87 -12.01
CA GLU A 191 -3.97 -15.25 -10.93
C GLU A 191 -4.14 -13.74 -11.15
N SER A 192 -5.35 -13.23 -10.98
CA SER A 192 -5.69 -11.81 -11.15
C SER A 192 -5.35 -11.00 -9.90
N VAL A 193 -5.18 -9.68 -10.06
CA VAL A 193 -5.13 -8.73 -8.95
C VAL A 193 -6.48 -8.03 -8.91
N GLU A 194 -7.17 -8.13 -7.78
CA GLU A 194 -8.53 -7.62 -7.57
C GLU A 194 -8.66 -6.15 -8.01
N GLY A 195 -9.68 -5.86 -8.79
CA GLY A 195 -9.97 -4.52 -9.32
C GLY A 195 -9.10 -4.08 -10.49
N TYR A 196 -8.11 -4.88 -10.90
CA TYR A 196 -7.19 -4.52 -11.99
C TYR A 196 -7.18 -5.54 -13.12
N GLY A 197 -7.14 -5.02 -14.35
CA GLY A 197 -6.97 -5.84 -15.55
C GLY A 197 -5.50 -6.22 -15.81
N ASN A 198 -5.26 -6.78 -16.99
CA ASN A 198 -3.98 -7.36 -17.39
C ASN A 198 -3.26 -6.54 -18.48
N GLU A 199 -3.51 -5.24 -18.54
CA GLU A 199 -2.86 -4.31 -19.47
C GLU A 199 -2.46 -3.03 -18.75
N LEU A 200 -1.31 -2.50 -19.12
CA LEU A 200 -0.87 -1.16 -18.74
C LEU A 200 -0.84 -0.24 -19.96
N TRP A 201 -1.25 1.00 -19.78
CA TRP A 201 -1.34 2.03 -20.80
C TRP A 201 -0.29 3.10 -20.58
N ILE A 202 0.61 3.26 -21.54
CA ILE A 202 1.71 4.22 -21.45
C ILE A 202 1.28 5.60 -21.92
N THR A 203 1.54 6.61 -21.09
CA THR A 203 1.40 8.03 -21.43
C THR A 203 2.78 8.70 -21.40
N THR A 204 3.20 9.32 -22.51
CA THR A 204 4.48 10.03 -22.59
C THR A 204 4.33 11.49 -22.13
N LEU A 205 5.38 12.06 -21.52
CA LEU A 205 5.41 13.42 -20.99
C LEU A 205 6.44 14.28 -21.74
N PRO A 206 6.12 15.56 -22.09
CA PRO A 206 4.82 16.20 -21.99
C PRO A 206 3.79 15.55 -22.91
N ASP A 207 2.50 15.79 -22.62
CA ASP A 207 1.38 15.06 -23.18
C ASP A 207 1.46 14.76 -24.67
N ASN A 208 1.32 13.46 -24.99
CA ASN A 208 1.01 12.96 -26.34
C ASN A 208 2.06 13.18 -27.44
N VAL A 209 3.35 13.22 -27.14
CA VAL A 209 4.39 13.15 -28.17
C VAL A 209 4.32 11.84 -28.96
N ARG A 210 3.68 10.80 -28.42
CA ARG A 210 3.48 9.49 -29.06
C ARG A 210 2.05 8.98 -28.81
N LYS A 211 1.56 8.15 -29.75
CA LYS A 211 0.28 7.43 -29.55
C LYS A 211 0.31 6.61 -28.27
N GLU A 212 -0.79 6.61 -27.56
CA GLU A 212 -1.00 5.70 -26.44
C GLU A 212 -0.65 4.27 -26.81
N LYS A 213 0.00 3.58 -25.90
CA LYS A 213 0.46 2.22 -26.12
C LYS A 213 0.10 1.35 -24.94
N SER A 214 -0.59 0.24 -25.24
CA SER A 214 -0.82 -0.79 -24.24
C SER A 214 0.30 -1.84 -24.24
N ILE A 215 0.60 -2.37 -23.06
CA ILE A 215 1.50 -3.49 -22.82
C ILE A 215 0.76 -4.51 -21.98
N SER A 216 0.64 -5.75 -22.47
CA SER A 216 -0.02 -6.82 -21.74
C SER A 216 0.84 -7.35 -20.60
N ARG A 217 0.19 -7.89 -19.57
CA ARG A 217 0.85 -8.57 -18.46
C ARG A 217 1.76 -9.71 -18.93
N SER A 218 1.31 -10.50 -19.91
CA SER A 218 2.14 -11.57 -20.51
C SER A 218 3.44 -11.02 -21.09
N THR A 219 3.43 -9.81 -21.66
CA THR A 219 4.65 -9.15 -22.17
C THR A 219 5.57 -8.72 -21.03
N VAL A 220 5.01 -8.28 -19.90
CA VAL A 220 5.77 -7.95 -18.69
C VAL A 220 6.43 -9.21 -18.10
N ASP A 221 5.67 -10.31 -18.02
CA ASP A 221 6.20 -11.60 -17.56
C ASP A 221 7.30 -12.16 -18.46
N LEU A 222 7.15 -12.03 -19.78
CA LEU A 222 8.19 -12.41 -20.73
C LEU A 222 9.47 -11.58 -20.52
N ALA A 223 9.33 -10.28 -20.31
CA ALA A 223 10.47 -9.41 -20.02
C ALA A 223 11.18 -9.82 -18.73
N LEU A 224 10.41 -10.13 -17.66
CA LEU A 224 10.96 -10.64 -16.40
C LEU A 224 11.77 -11.92 -16.64
N LYS A 225 11.17 -12.91 -17.30
CA LYS A 225 11.84 -14.17 -17.62
C LYS A 225 13.17 -13.93 -18.35
N ASN A 226 13.18 -13.06 -19.35
CA ASN A 226 14.39 -12.75 -20.12
C ASN A 226 15.44 -11.99 -19.31
N ALA A 227 15.03 -11.16 -18.36
CA ALA A 227 15.94 -10.48 -17.45
C ALA A 227 16.57 -11.46 -16.43
N LEU A 228 15.80 -12.38 -15.88
CA LEU A 228 16.28 -13.39 -14.92
C LEU A 228 17.23 -14.41 -15.55
N VAL A 229 17.02 -14.81 -16.80
CA VAL A 229 17.96 -15.68 -17.56
C VAL A 229 19.35 -15.03 -17.69
N GLN A 230 19.43 -13.72 -17.62
CA GLN A 230 20.67 -12.93 -17.66
C GLN A 230 21.13 -12.50 -16.25
N ASP A 231 20.64 -13.13 -15.17
CA ASP A 231 20.94 -12.80 -13.76
C ASP A 231 20.74 -11.30 -13.42
N GLY A 232 19.89 -10.63 -14.19
CA GLY A 232 19.62 -9.20 -14.08
C GLY A 232 20.66 -8.30 -14.78
N PHE A 233 21.72 -8.86 -15.38
CA PHE A 233 22.71 -8.11 -16.15
C PHE A 233 22.28 -7.92 -17.60
N VAL A 234 21.33 -7.04 -17.82
CA VAL A 234 20.74 -6.77 -19.13
C VAL A 234 21.44 -5.56 -19.75
N SER A 235 22.30 -5.75 -20.74
CA SER A 235 23.09 -4.68 -21.33
C SER A 235 22.29 -3.61 -22.11
N GLY A 236 21.00 -3.79 -22.28
CA GLY A 236 20.15 -2.79 -22.92
C GLY A 236 18.72 -3.27 -23.21
N PRO A 237 17.81 -2.36 -23.50
CA PRO A 237 16.38 -2.64 -23.61
C PRO A 237 16.04 -3.78 -24.59
N LYS A 238 16.71 -3.86 -25.73
CA LYS A 238 16.44 -4.88 -26.77
C LYS A 238 16.64 -6.32 -26.27
N LYS A 239 17.50 -6.50 -25.27
CA LYS A 239 17.77 -7.82 -24.67
C LYS A 239 16.59 -8.39 -23.89
N LEU A 240 15.59 -7.58 -23.54
CA LEU A 240 14.33 -8.05 -22.96
C LEU A 240 13.44 -8.79 -23.98
N ASN A 241 13.77 -8.73 -25.27
CA ASN A 241 13.05 -9.43 -26.35
C ASN A 241 11.54 -9.20 -26.34
N THR A 242 11.11 -7.97 -26.04
CA THR A 242 9.70 -7.55 -26.04
C THR A 242 9.51 -6.39 -27.03
N PRO A 243 9.34 -6.69 -28.34
CA PRO A 243 9.29 -5.66 -29.38
C PRO A 243 8.26 -4.58 -29.08
N GLY A 244 8.70 -3.34 -29.19
CA GLY A 244 7.87 -2.17 -28.94
C GLY A 244 7.60 -1.85 -27.46
N ALA A 245 7.79 -2.77 -26.52
CA ALA A 245 7.64 -2.55 -25.09
C ALA A 245 8.98 -2.42 -24.34
N HIS A 246 10.05 -2.96 -24.90
CA HIS A 246 11.35 -3.14 -24.25
C HIS A 246 11.92 -1.86 -23.62
N SER A 247 11.77 -0.70 -24.23
CA SER A 247 12.34 0.56 -23.68
C SER A 247 11.61 1.00 -22.40
N TYR A 248 10.30 0.80 -22.33
CA TYR A 248 9.49 1.11 -21.17
C TYR A 248 9.74 0.11 -20.05
N LEU A 249 9.69 -1.19 -20.38
CA LEU A 249 9.90 -2.26 -19.40
C LEU A 249 11.32 -2.24 -18.82
N TYR A 250 12.32 -1.92 -19.62
CA TYR A 250 13.69 -1.77 -19.16
C TYR A 250 13.81 -0.69 -18.08
N ALA A 251 13.21 0.49 -18.31
CA ALA A 251 13.21 1.57 -17.33
C ALA A 251 12.45 1.18 -16.03
N MET A 252 11.33 0.47 -16.17
CA MET A 252 10.59 -0.06 -15.03
C MET A 252 11.42 -1.07 -14.25
N PHE A 253 12.08 -2.00 -14.92
CA PHE A 253 12.84 -3.08 -14.30
C PHE A 253 14.13 -2.61 -13.63
N ILE A 254 14.78 -1.56 -14.13
CA ILE A 254 15.84 -0.87 -13.38
C ILE A 254 15.25 -0.35 -12.06
N ARG A 255 14.13 0.35 -12.11
CA ARG A 255 13.49 0.91 -10.92
C ARG A 255 13.00 -0.17 -9.95
N PHE A 256 12.58 -1.32 -10.45
CA PHE A 256 12.12 -2.46 -9.64
C PHE A 256 13.29 -3.30 -9.09
N GLY A 257 14.53 -2.98 -9.44
CA GLY A 257 15.70 -3.74 -9.00
C GLY A 257 15.83 -5.13 -9.67
N VAL A 258 15.09 -5.38 -10.76
CA VAL A 258 15.21 -6.60 -11.58
C VAL A 258 16.47 -6.52 -12.45
N ILE A 259 16.76 -5.34 -12.99
CA ILE A 259 17.94 -5.06 -13.79
C ILE A 259 18.95 -4.32 -12.90
N LYS A 260 20.13 -4.89 -12.76
CA LYS A 260 21.26 -4.31 -12.05
C LYS A 260 21.96 -3.28 -12.93
N ASN A 261 22.23 -2.10 -12.39
CA ASN A 261 23.10 -1.14 -13.06
C ASN A 261 24.55 -1.59 -12.89
N GLU A 262 25.35 -1.52 -13.97
CA GLU A 262 26.80 -1.81 -13.95
C GLU A 262 27.62 -0.80 -13.11
N ALA A 263 26.96 0.12 -12.41
CA ALA A 263 27.56 1.24 -11.67
C ALA A 263 27.44 1.13 -10.13
N GLU A 264 27.28 -0.08 -9.58
CA GLU A 264 27.44 -0.36 -8.16
C GLU A 264 28.55 -1.37 -7.88
#